data_0055cfe71e00907aa7fd0f0e1914864b
#
_entry.id   0055cfe71e00907aa7fd0f0e1914864b
#
_cell.length_a   1.000
_cell.length_b   1.000
_cell.length_c   1.000
_cell.angle_alpha   90.00
_cell.angle_beta   90.00
_cell.angle_gamma   90.00
#
_symmetry.space_group_name_H-M   'P 1'
#
loop_
_entity.id
_entity.type
_entity.pdbx_description
1 polymer ?
#
loop_
_entity_poly.entity_id
_entity_poly.type
_entity_poly.pdbx_seq_one_letter_code
_entity_poly.pdbx_strand_id
1 'polypeptide(L)'
;HRIESPALGARDITESPSTKLAAKIATGGHTGDIDVAEIHGPFTHQHLIVAEAIRIPGKTKVNPSGGPLAANPMFAAGLERIGFAAQHIWDGSARRVLAHATSGPALQQNLVAVMEGRG
;
A
#
# COMPACT_ATOMS: atom_id res chain seq x y z
N HIS A 1 10.51 10.80 2.01
CA HIS A 1 10.02 10.88 0.62
C HIS A 1 11.15 10.55 -0.34
N ARG A 2 10.95 9.56 -1.18
CA ARG A 2 11.89 9.15 -2.23
C ARG A 2 11.15 9.08 -3.55
N ILE A 3 11.70 9.74 -4.57
CA ILE A 3 11.20 9.69 -5.94
C ILE A 3 12.13 8.79 -6.74
N GLU A 4 11.58 7.77 -7.38
CA GLU A 4 12.33 6.87 -8.24
C GLU A 4 12.35 7.41 -9.67
N SER A 5 13.41 7.10 -10.40
CA SER A 5 13.48 7.43 -11.82
C SER A 5 12.43 6.62 -12.61
N PRO A 6 11.63 7.27 -13.47
CA PRO A 6 10.71 6.55 -14.36
C PRO A 6 11.40 5.97 -15.59
N ALA A 7 12.66 6.34 -15.85
CA ALA A 7 13.35 5.95 -17.08
C ALA A 7 13.62 4.44 -17.11
N LEU A 8 13.21 3.80 -18.21
CA LEU A 8 13.54 2.40 -18.47
C LEU A 8 15.07 2.24 -18.54
N GLY A 9 15.59 1.21 -17.86
CA GLY A 9 17.02 0.95 -17.75
C GLY A 9 17.75 1.73 -16.67
N ALA A 10 17.12 2.72 -16.03
CA ALA A 10 17.71 3.47 -14.92
C ALA A 10 17.56 2.76 -13.57
N ARG A 11 16.62 1.81 -13.48
CA ARG A 11 16.37 1.00 -12.28
C ARG A 11 15.68 -0.31 -12.66
N ASP A 12 15.69 -1.26 -11.77
CA ASP A 12 14.84 -2.45 -11.87
C ASP A 12 13.38 -2.06 -11.59
N ILE A 13 12.52 -2.20 -12.58
CA ILE A 13 11.09 -1.87 -12.48
C ILE A 13 10.25 -2.98 -11.84
N THR A 14 10.84 -4.15 -11.57
CA THR A 14 10.22 -5.24 -10.79
C THR A 14 10.32 -5.01 -9.29
N GLU A 15 11.03 -3.97 -8.86
CA GLU A 15 11.16 -3.56 -7.49
C GLU A 15 10.60 -2.15 -7.25
N SER A 16 10.19 -1.87 -6.01
CA SER A 16 9.77 -0.53 -5.57
C SER A 16 10.50 -0.12 -4.29
N PRO A 17 11.76 0.38 -4.40
CA PRO A 17 12.53 0.83 -3.24
C PRO A 17 11.86 1.96 -2.46
N SER A 18 11.12 2.84 -3.14
CA SER A 18 10.36 3.92 -2.48
C SER A 18 9.19 3.38 -1.65
N THR A 19 8.46 2.36 -2.12
CA THR A 19 7.44 1.66 -1.34
C THR A 19 8.07 0.96 -0.12
N LYS A 20 9.17 0.25 -0.32
CA LYS A 20 9.89 -0.44 0.75
C LYS A 20 10.35 0.52 1.85
N LEU A 21 10.87 1.69 1.45
CA LEU A 21 11.29 2.73 2.40
C LEU A 21 10.10 3.33 3.15
N ALA A 22 9.02 3.68 2.43
CA ALA A 22 7.81 4.24 3.03
C ALA A 22 7.19 3.25 4.04
N ALA A 23 7.07 1.97 3.67
CA ALA A 23 6.58 0.92 4.55
C ALA A 23 7.46 0.75 5.79
N LYS A 24 8.78 0.67 5.63
CA LYS A 24 9.71 0.56 6.75
C LYS A 24 9.56 1.71 7.76
N ILE A 25 9.41 2.93 7.26
CA ILE A 25 9.23 4.12 8.13
C ILE A 25 7.87 4.05 8.85
N ALA A 26 6.79 3.79 8.12
CA ALA A 26 5.43 3.80 8.67
C ALA A 26 5.18 2.66 9.69
N THR A 27 5.79 1.50 9.47
CA THR A 27 5.59 0.32 10.33
C THR A 27 6.66 0.16 11.41
N GLY A 28 7.70 1.01 11.40
CA GLY A 28 8.88 0.77 12.22
C GLY A 28 9.66 -0.50 11.83
N GLY A 29 9.42 -1.01 10.61
CA GLY A 29 10.00 -2.27 10.11
C GLY A 29 9.23 -3.53 10.51
N HIS A 30 8.09 -3.40 11.21
CA HIS A 30 7.28 -4.51 11.71
C HIS A 30 5.89 -4.56 11.05
N THR A 31 5.66 -5.58 10.23
CA THR A 31 4.37 -5.77 9.51
C THR A 31 3.55 -6.94 10.05
N GLY A 32 4.09 -7.72 11.00
CA GLY A 32 3.52 -8.98 11.44
C GLY A 32 2.14 -8.89 12.11
N ASP A 33 1.69 -7.71 12.51
CA ASP A 33 0.44 -7.44 13.21
C ASP A 33 -0.57 -6.62 12.37
N ILE A 34 -0.33 -6.45 11.07
CA ILE A 34 -1.28 -5.84 10.15
C ILE A 34 -2.41 -6.82 9.83
N ASP A 35 -3.64 -6.45 10.18
CA ASP A 35 -4.84 -7.26 9.93
C ASP A 35 -5.36 -7.08 8.50
N VAL A 36 -5.40 -5.82 8.03
CA VAL A 36 -5.87 -5.43 6.70
C VAL A 36 -4.87 -4.48 6.05
N ALA A 37 -4.62 -4.69 4.75
CA ALA A 37 -3.82 -3.80 3.92
C ALA A 37 -4.61 -3.41 2.65
N GLU A 38 -4.90 -2.11 2.50
CA GLU A 38 -5.46 -1.52 1.29
C GLU A 38 -4.33 -0.91 0.48
N ILE A 39 -3.93 -1.57 -0.60
CA ILE A 39 -2.79 -1.17 -1.42
C ILE A 39 -3.21 -0.70 -2.81
N HIS A 40 -2.55 0.35 -3.29
CA HIS A 40 -2.77 0.95 -4.60
C HIS A 40 -1.80 0.35 -5.61
N GLY A 41 -2.19 -0.76 -6.22
CA GLY A 41 -1.52 -1.38 -7.37
C GLY A 41 -2.52 -1.44 -8.53
N PRO A 42 -2.60 -0.41 -9.40
CA PRO A 42 -3.64 -0.32 -10.44
C PRO A 42 -3.51 -1.38 -11.54
N PHE A 43 -2.39 -2.06 -11.60
CA PHE A 43 -2.15 -3.20 -12.49
C PHE A 43 -1.73 -4.42 -11.69
N THR A 44 -2.07 -5.61 -12.17
CA THR A 44 -1.81 -6.87 -11.46
C THR A 44 -0.34 -7.07 -11.07
N HIS A 45 0.59 -6.77 -11.97
CA HIS A 45 2.03 -6.87 -11.68
C HIS A 45 2.47 -5.85 -10.62
N GLN A 46 1.93 -4.63 -10.65
CA GLN A 46 2.23 -3.61 -9.62
C GLN A 46 1.69 -3.99 -8.26
N HIS A 47 0.52 -4.63 -8.21
CA HIS A 47 -0.03 -5.16 -6.96
C HIS A 47 0.95 -6.13 -6.29
N LEU A 48 1.54 -7.05 -7.06
CA LEU A 48 2.53 -8.00 -6.54
C LEU A 48 3.81 -7.30 -6.06
N ILE A 49 4.34 -6.37 -6.86
CA ILE A 49 5.53 -5.59 -6.50
C ILE A 49 5.33 -4.79 -5.20
N VAL A 50 4.17 -4.15 -5.04
CA VAL A 50 3.82 -3.37 -3.85
C VAL A 50 3.69 -4.28 -2.63
N ALA A 51 2.97 -5.40 -2.74
CA ALA A 51 2.78 -6.35 -1.65
C ALA A 51 4.13 -6.91 -1.15
N GLU A 52 5.01 -7.26 -2.07
CA GLU A 52 6.36 -7.73 -1.76
C GLU A 52 7.23 -6.62 -1.11
N ALA A 53 7.22 -5.42 -1.68
CA ALA A 53 7.99 -4.28 -1.16
C ALA A 53 7.58 -3.89 0.27
N ILE A 54 6.29 -3.99 0.60
CA ILE A 54 5.76 -3.77 1.96
C ILE A 54 6.08 -4.97 2.88
N ARG A 55 6.29 -6.16 2.33
CA ARG A 55 6.40 -7.43 3.05
C ARG A 55 5.13 -7.76 3.80
N ILE A 56 3.99 -7.72 3.09
CA ILE A 56 2.69 -8.03 3.67
C ILE A 56 2.66 -9.51 4.11
N PRO A 57 2.34 -9.79 5.39
CA PRO A 57 2.23 -11.18 5.85
C PRO A 57 1.09 -11.93 5.16
N GLY A 58 1.27 -13.25 4.97
CA GLY A 58 0.25 -14.08 4.31
C GLY A 58 -1.10 -14.17 5.05
N LYS A 59 -1.14 -13.82 6.34
CA LYS A 59 -2.38 -13.76 7.13
C LYS A 59 -3.17 -12.45 6.96
N THR A 60 -2.53 -11.41 6.44
CA THR A 60 -3.13 -10.08 6.25
C THR A 60 -4.15 -10.13 5.12
N LYS A 61 -5.34 -9.59 5.33
CA LYS A 61 -6.34 -9.42 4.26
C LYS A 61 -5.92 -8.27 3.36
N VAL A 62 -5.65 -8.57 2.08
CA VAL A 62 -5.22 -7.55 1.12
C VAL A 62 -6.38 -7.12 0.24
N ASN A 63 -6.63 -5.83 0.18
CA ASN A 63 -7.67 -5.20 -0.63
C ASN A 63 -9.05 -5.85 -0.50
N PRO A 64 -9.59 -6.05 0.72
CA PRO A 64 -10.94 -6.58 0.87
C PRO A 64 -12.01 -5.70 0.23
N SER A 65 -11.72 -4.41 -0.02
CA SER A 65 -12.58 -3.49 -0.78
C SER A 65 -12.66 -3.83 -2.28
N GLY A 66 -11.86 -4.77 -2.78
CA GLY A 66 -11.64 -5.03 -4.20
C GLY A 66 -10.46 -4.26 -4.78
N GLY A 67 -10.00 -3.22 -4.09
CA GLY A 67 -8.83 -2.43 -4.48
C GLY A 67 -8.97 -1.72 -5.82
N PRO A 68 -7.89 -1.16 -6.35
CA PRO A 68 -7.89 -0.44 -7.63
C PRO A 68 -8.11 -1.34 -8.85
N LEU A 69 -8.07 -2.66 -8.70
CA LEU A 69 -8.42 -3.60 -9.77
C LEU A 69 -9.95 -3.68 -9.96
N ALA A 70 -10.73 -3.41 -8.92
CA ALA A 70 -12.19 -3.35 -9.02
C ALA A 70 -12.67 -1.95 -9.42
N ALA A 71 -12.07 -0.89 -8.85
CA ALA A 71 -12.38 0.51 -9.17
C ALA A 71 -11.16 1.38 -8.92
N ASN A 72 -10.77 2.16 -9.92
CA ASN A 72 -9.60 3.05 -9.82
C ASN A 72 -9.98 4.48 -10.23
N PRO A 73 -10.55 5.28 -9.32
CA PRO A 73 -10.82 6.70 -9.55
C PRO A 73 -9.52 7.50 -9.50
N MET A 74 -8.77 7.48 -10.57
CA MET A 74 -7.38 7.86 -10.79
C MET A 74 -6.77 8.85 -9.77
N PHE A 75 -7.43 9.99 -9.52
CA PHE A 75 -6.91 11.03 -8.61
C PHE A 75 -7.29 10.80 -7.14
N ALA A 76 -8.31 10.00 -6.87
CA ALA A 76 -8.80 9.70 -5.52
C ALA A 76 -8.37 8.32 -5.01
N ALA A 77 -7.81 7.46 -5.86
CA ALA A 77 -7.53 6.06 -5.53
C ALA A 77 -6.66 5.88 -4.28
N GLY A 78 -5.65 6.74 -4.08
CA GLY A 78 -4.83 6.70 -2.87
C GLY A 78 -5.59 7.09 -1.61
N LEU A 79 -6.47 8.09 -1.69
CA LEU A 79 -7.32 8.51 -0.59
C LEU A 79 -8.36 7.46 -0.25
N GLU A 80 -8.94 6.81 -1.26
CA GLU A 80 -9.85 5.68 -1.05
C GLU A 80 -9.19 4.54 -0.27
N ARG A 81 -7.92 4.20 -0.58
CA ARG A 81 -7.20 3.16 0.19
C ARG A 81 -7.13 3.51 1.67
N ILE A 82 -6.87 4.79 1.99
CA ILE A 82 -6.87 5.27 3.38
C ILE A 82 -8.28 5.17 3.98
N GLY A 83 -9.31 5.59 3.25
CA GLY A 83 -10.70 5.54 3.71
C GLY A 83 -11.18 4.12 3.98
N PHE A 84 -10.97 3.18 3.05
CA PHE A 84 -11.35 1.79 3.23
C PHE A 84 -10.58 1.10 4.36
N ALA A 85 -9.28 1.37 4.49
CA ALA A 85 -8.50 0.86 5.61
C ALA A 85 -9.03 1.41 6.95
N ALA A 86 -9.31 2.73 7.03
CA ALA A 86 -9.88 3.34 8.23
C ALA A 86 -11.26 2.77 8.60
N GLN A 87 -12.08 2.43 7.61
CA GLN A 87 -13.39 1.83 7.84
C GLN A 87 -13.30 0.53 8.64
N HIS A 88 -12.30 -0.30 8.41
CA HIS A 88 -12.08 -1.52 9.17
C HIS A 88 -11.73 -1.27 10.64
N ILE A 89 -11.12 -0.12 10.96
CA ILE A 89 -10.93 0.31 12.35
C ILE A 89 -12.25 0.76 12.96
N TRP A 90 -13.05 1.56 12.24
CA TRP A 90 -14.30 2.12 12.75
C TRP A 90 -15.37 1.07 12.99
N ASP A 91 -15.46 0.04 12.14
CA ASP A 91 -16.41 -1.06 12.29
C ASP A 91 -15.90 -2.18 13.22
N GLY A 92 -14.69 -2.06 13.74
CA GLY A 92 -14.07 -3.02 14.66
C GLY A 92 -13.61 -4.33 14.02
N SER A 93 -13.59 -4.42 12.69
CA SER A 93 -13.17 -5.64 11.98
C SER A 93 -11.65 -5.82 11.91
N ALA A 94 -10.89 -4.77 12.20
CA ALA A 94 -9.44 -4.80 12.31
C ALA A 94 -8.95 -3.88 13.43
N ARG A 95 -7.82 -4.23 14.03
CA ARG A 95 -7.16 -3.41 15.07
C ARG A 95 -6.02 -2.58 14.50
N ARG A 96 -5.30 -3.11 13.53
CA ARG A 96 -4.19 -2.42 12.87
C ARG A 96 -4.27 -2.62 11.37
N VAL A 97 -4.26 -1.52 10.65
CA VAL A 97 -4.42 -1.52 9.19
C VAL A 97 -3.34 -0.70 8.51
N LEU A 98 -3.06 -1.05 7.26
CA LEU A 98 -2.12 -0.35 6.41
C LEU A 98 -2.85 0.15 5.16
N ALA A 99 -2.56 1.38 4.77
CA ALA A 99 -2.96 1.91 3.47
C ALA A 99 -1.72 2.34 2.67
N HIS A 100 -1.73 2.07 1.38
CA HIS A 100 -0.68 2.46 0.46
C HIS A 100 -1.26 3.25 -0.71
N ALA A 101 -0.59 4.33 -1.07
CA ALA A 101 -0.89 5.12 -2.25
C ALA A 101 0.36 5.28 -3.11
N THR A 102 0.18 5.22 -4.42
CA THR A 102 1.25 5.46 -5.39
C THR A 102 0.89 6.56 -6.36
N SER A 103 1.90 7.25 -6.88
CA SER A 103 1.79 8.27 -7.91
C SER A 103 2.99 8.20 -8.86
N GLY A 104 2.77 8.65 -10.09
CA GLY A 104 3.78 8.63 -11.14
C GLY A 104 3.97 7.26 -11.80
N PRO A 105 4.58 7.23 -12.98
CA PRO A 105 4.80 6.01 -13.74
C PRO A 105 5.69 5.04 -12.98
N ALA A 106 5.39 3.74 -13.11
CA ALA A 106 6.17 2.65 -12.53
C ALA A 106 6.44 2.81 -11.01
N LEU A 107 5.39 3.16 -10.23
CA LEU A 107 5.47 3.29 -8.76
C LEU A 107 6.54 4.30 -8.29
N GLN A 108 6.61 5.45 -8.95
CA GLN A 108 7.67 6.43 -8.76
C GLN A 108 7.66 7.08 -7.38
N GLN A 109 6.47 7.38 -6.86
CA GLN A 109 6.27 7.99 -5.55
C GLN A 109 5.30 7.14 -4.74
N ASN A 110 5.60 6.93 -3.46
CA ASN A 110 4.78 6.08 -2.61
C ASN A 110 4.59 6.68 -1.22
N LEU A 111 3.39 6.48 -0.69
CA LEU A 111 3.00 6.79 0.67
C LEU A 111 2.48 5.52 1.33
N VAL A 112 2.86 5.31 2.58
CA VAL A 112 2.26 4.29 3.44
C VAL A 112 1.77 4.95 4.72
N ALA A 113 0.54 4.65 5.10
CA ALA A 113 -0.06 5.04 6.36
C ALA A 113 -0.41 3.77 7.15
N VAL A 114 -0.13 3.80 8.46
CA VAL A 114 -0.57 2.77 9.40
C VAL A 114 -1.55 3.42 10.37
N MET A 115 -2.67 2.78 10.60
CA MET A 115 -3.71 3.25 11.52
C MET A 115 -4.01 2.15 12.53
N GLU A 116 -4.29 2.55 13.77
CA GLU A 116 -4.60 1.65 14.87
C GLU A 116 -5.90 2.07 15.54
N GLY A 117 -6.75 1.07 15.81
CA GLY A 117 -7.93 1.24 16.65
C GLY A 117 -7.51 1.41 18.10
N ARG A 118 -8.17 2.31 18.83
CA ARG A 118 -8.07 2.34 20.28
C ARG A 118 -8.79 1.11 20.82
N GLY A 119 -8.05 0.28 21.57
CA GLY A 119 -8.63 -0.87 22.25
C GLY A 119 -9.56 -0.45 23.38
#